data_27b13a30c66e6233f7b70713119bd404
#
_entry.id   27b13a30c66e6233f7b70713119bd404
#
_cell.length_a   1.000
_cell.length_b   1.000
_cell.length_c   1.000
_cell.angle_alpha   90.00
_cell.angle_beta   90.00
_cell.angle_gamma   90.00
#
_symmetry.space_group_name_H-M   'P 1'
#
loop_
_entity.id
_entity.type
_entity.pdbx_description
1 polymer ?
#
loop_
_entity_poly.entity_id
_entity_poly.type
_entity_poly.pdbx_seq_one_letter_code
_entity_poly.pdbx_strand_id
1 'polypeptide(L)'
;TSRRQRQMCIRDRLYPAIDMKNGQCVRLRQGAFKDITIYSDAPEKVAAHWQEKGASFLHLVDLDGALAGYSVNEEVIRRIADTVSIPIEIGGGIRSKEAVERMLDLGVRRVIIGTKAAEHPEFLRDMVRTFGEEAIVAGVDAKDGMVAVEGWEKVSSLTASDLCLTMKEYGVRHIVYTDISRDGMLSGPNVEATRKLTEETGLDIIASGGVSCMEDLKCLHEAGIRGAIIGKALYENRIDLAEAVRLYEA
;
A
#
# COMPACT_ATOMS: atom_id res chain seq x y z
N THR A 1 10.59 30.53 -21.38
CA THR A 1 10.30 29.97 -20.05
C THR A 1 10.68 28.51 -20.02
N SER A 2 11.67 28.19 -19.21
CA SER A 2 12.47 26.99 -19.24
C SER A 2 11.69 25.72 -18.88
N ARG A 3 11.98 24.62 -19.60
CA ARG A 3 11.65 23.22 -19.33
C ARG A 3 12.16 22.68 -17.97
N ARG A 4 12.59 23.54 -17.05
CA ARG A 4 13.22 23.19 -15.77
C ARG A 4 12.28 23.13 -14.56
N GLN A 5 10.97 23.28 -14.71
CA GLN A 5 10.05 23.41 -13.57
C GLN A 5 8.98 22.32 -13.46
N ARG A 6 9.19 21.13 -13.99
CA ARG A 6 8.34 19.96 -13.68
C ARG A 6 9.17 18.70 -13.42
N GLN A 7 10.28 18.81 -12.74
CA GLN A 7 10.65 17.76 -11.82
C GLN A 7 9.74 17.97 -10.61
N MET A 8 8.58 17.37 -10.64
CA MET A 8 7.84 17.07 -9.41
C MET A 8 8.84 16.30 -8.56
N CYS A 9 9.34 16.93 -7.50
CA CYS A 9 10.17 16.25 -6.52
C CYS A 9 9.37 15.05 -6.07
N ILE A 10 9.78 13.85 -6.48
CA ILE A 10 9.27 12.61 -5.91
C ILE A 10 9.77 12.67 -4.49
N ARG A 11 8.89 13.08 -3.56
CA ARG A 11 9.21 13.10 -2.13
C ARG A 11 9.07 11.68 -1.62
N ASP A 12 9.99 11.29 -0.78
CA ASP A 12 9.85 10.06 -0.02
C ASP A 12 8.56 10.13 0.80
N ARG A 13 7.82 9.05 0.92
CA ARG A 13 6.53 9.02 1.61
C ARG A 13 6.42 7.84 2.55
N LEU A 14 5.92 8.13 3.72
CA LEU A 14 5.51 7.13 4.70
C LEU A 14 3.99 6.98 4.66
N TYR A 15 3.55 5.74 4.63
CA TYR A 15 2.14 5.38 4.53
C TYR A 15 1.70 4.66 5.81
N PRO A 16 1.21 5.39 6.84
CA PRO A 16 0.58 4.73 7.98
C PRO A 16 -0.58 3.88 7.52
N ALA A 17 -0.59 2.60 7.93
CA ALA A 17 -1.57 1.63 7.48
C ALA A 17 -2.71 1.47 8.48
N ILE A 18 -3.94 1.42 7.97
CA ILE A 18 -5.16 1.11 8.69
C ILE A 18 -5.85 -0.06 7.99
N ASP A 19 -5.77 -1.24 8.59
CA ASP A 19 -6.53 -2.41 8.12
C ASP A 19 -7.89 -2.40 8.78
N MET A 20 -8.94 -2.58 7.99
CA MET A 20 -10.32 -2.56 8.44
C MET A 20 -10.95 -3.96 8.36
N LYS A 21 -11.56 -4.39 9.46
CA LYS A 21 -12.35 -5.61 9.53
C LYS A 21 -13.54 -5.41 10.44
N ASN A 22 -14.75 -5.76 9.96
CA ASN A 22 -16.00 -5.55 10.68
C ASN A 22 -16.16 -4.11 11.21
N GLY A 23 -15.72 -3.12 10.45
CA GLY A 23 -15.79 -1.72 10.83
C GLY A 23 -14.72 -1.24 11.82
N GLN A 24 -13.83 -2.11 12.28
CA GLN A 24 -12.79 -1.83 13.27
C GLN A 24 -11.41 -1.71 12.61
N CYS A 25 -10.50 -0.95 13.26
CA CYS A 25 -9.09 -0.92 12.92
C CYS A 25 -8.38 -2.11 13.56
N VAL A 26 -7.80 -2.96 12.73
CA VAL A 26 -7.17 -4.23 13.15
C VAL A 26 -5.79 -4.41 12.54
N ARG A 27 -5.05 -5.41 13.02
CA ARG A 27 -3.83 -5.93 12.36
C ARG A 27 -3.86 -7.44 12.35
N LEU A 28 -3.45 -8.01 11.23
CA LEU A 28 -3.23 -9.44 11.06
C LEU A 28 -1.75 -9.77 11.29
N ARG A 29 -1.47 -11.02 11.64
CA ARG A 29 -0.13 -11.58 11.65
C ARG A 29 0.03 -12.45 10.40
N GLN A 30 0.96 -12.08 9.50
CA GLN A 30 1.19 -12.77 8.22
C GLN A 30 -0.10 -13.03 7.42
N GLY A 31 -1.01 -12.05 7.39
CA GLY A 31 -2.30 -12.19 6.70
C GLY A 31 -3.27 -13.20 7.32
N ALA A 32 -2.95 -13.81 8.46
CA ALA A 32 -3.79 -14.85 9.08
C ALA A 32 -5.04 -14.25 9.72
N PHE A 33 -6.20 -14.47 9.12
CA PHE A 33 -7.50 -14.00 9.62
C PHE A 33 -7.91 -14.56 10.99
N LYS A 34 -7.19 -15.56 11.49
CA LYS A 34 -7.41 -16.15 12.83
C LYS A 34 -6.58 -15.48 13.93
N ASP A 35 -5.56 -14.69 13.55
CA ASP A 35 -4.66 -14.00 14.47
C ASP A 35 -4.82 -12.48 14.31
N ILE A 36 -5.90 -11.95 14.89
CA ILE A 36 -6.34 -10.57 14.77
C ILE A 36 -6.13 -9.84 16.08
N THR A 37 -5.48 -8.68 16.02
CA THR A 37 -5.43 -7.71 17.11
C THR A 37 -6.29 -6.51 16.74
N ILE A 38 -7.26 -6.15 17.59
CA ILE A 38 -8.09 -4.95 17.44
C ILE A 38 -7.39 -3.79 18.15
N TYR A 39 -7.20 -2.67 17.45
CA TYR A 39 -6.58 -1.48 18.00
C TYR A 39 -7.58 -0.34 18.24
N SER A 40 -8.66 -0.27 17.47
CA SER A 40 -9.68 0.77 17.64
C SER A 40 -11.01 0.37 17.00
N ASP A 41 -12.11 0.80 17.63
CA ASP A 41 -13.47 0.71 17.07
C ASP A 41 -13.82 1.92 16.19
N ALA A 42 -12.91 2.89 16.08
CA ALA A 42 -13.09 4.14 15.33
C ALA A 42 -11.90 4.41 14.40
N PRO A 43 -11.83 3.75 13.23
CA PRO A 43 -10.72 3.91 12.27
C PRO A 43 -10.51 5.36 11.83
N GLU A 44 -11.57 6.17 11.74
CA GLU A 44 -11.49 7.60 11.41
C GLU A 44 -10.71 8.40 12.46
N LYS A 45 -10.76 8.03 13.73
CA LYS A 45 -9.94 8.67 14.78
C LYS A 45 -8.48 8.27 14.68
N VAL A 46 -8.21 7.05 14.27
CA VAL A 46 -6.83 6.59 13.98
C VAL A 46 -6.26 7.36 12.81
N ALA A 47 -7.04 7.55 11.75
CA ALA A 47 -6.65 8.34 10.58
C ALA A 47 -6.34 9.81 10.95
N ALA A 48 -7.22 10.45 11.74
CA ALA A 48 -7.00 11.80 12.26
C ALA A 48 -5.70 11.88 13.08
N HIS A 49 -5.47 10.92 13.97
CA HIS A 49 -4.25 10.87 14.78
C HIS A 49 -2.97 10.78 13.91
N TRP A 50 -2.96 9.95 12.87
CA TRP A 50 -1.81 9.88 11.97
C TRP A 50 -1.61 11.19 11.19
N GLN A 51 -2.68 11.83 10.73
CA GLN A 51 -2.59 13.15 10.11
C GLN A 51 -2.03 14.20 11.08
N GLU A 52 -2.47 14.23 12.34
CA GLU A 52 -1.94 15.12 13.39
C GLU A 52 -0.45 14.88 13.66
N LYS A 53 0.02 13.65 13.51
CA LYS A 53 1.44 13.27 13.60
C LYS A 53 2.26 13.62 12.35
N GLY A 54 1.63 14.23 11.34
CA GLY A 54 2.30 14.73 10.14
C GLY A 54 2.29 13.79 8.95
N ALA A 55 1.53 12.68 8.98
CA ALA A 55 1.38 11.84 7.81
C ALA A 55 0.92 12.66 6.60
N SER A 56 1.54 12.43 5.44
CA SER A 56 1.20 13.08 4.17
C SER A 56 0.32 12.20 3.27
N PHE A 57 0.13 10.92 3.63
CA PHE A 57 -0.67 9.94 2.93
C PHE A 57 -1.14 8.84 3.91
N LEU A 58 -2.27 8.19 3.62
CA LEU A 58 -2.74 7.02 4.37
C LEU A 58 -2.89 5.80 3.46
N HIS A 59 -2.55 4.63 3.97
CA HIS A 59 -2.78 3.34 3.33
C HIS A 59 -3.90 2.59 4.06
N LEU A 60 -5.01 2.32 3.35
CA LEU A 60 -6.14 1.57 3.89
C LEU A 60 -6.24 0.18 3.26
N VAL A 61 -6.68 -0.79 4.05
CA VAL A 61 -7.00 -2.13 3.55
C VAL A 61 -8.38 -2.55 4.04
N ASP A 62 -9.30 -2.84 3.12
CA ASP A 62 -10.58 -3.47 3.41
C ASP A 62 -10.39 -5.00 3.44
N LEU A 63 -10.12 -5.56 4.63
CA LEU A 63 -9.88 -6.99 4.78
C LEU A 63 -11.14 -7.83 4.53
N ASP A 64 -12.31 -7.32 4.90
CA ASP A 64 -13.58 -7.99 4.58
C ASP A 64 -13.83 -7.97 3.07
N GLY A 65 -13.50 -6.84 2.42
CA GLY A 65 -13.57 -6.71 0.97
C GLY A 65 -12.60 -7.64 0.24
N ALA A 66 -11.40 -7.83 0.76
CA ALA A 66 -10.43 -8.77 0.20
C ALA A 66 -10.99 -10.19 0.15
N LEU A 67 -11.70 -10.63 1.19
CA LEU A 67 -12.37 -11.93 1.26
C LEU A 67 -13.62 -12.00 0.37
N ALA A 68 -14.46 -10.98 0.43
CA ALA A 68 -15.74 -10.95 -0.30
C ALA A 68 -15.58 -10.73 -1.81
N GLY A 69 -14.47 -10.08 -2.23
CA GLY A 69 -14.24 -9.71 -3.63
C GLY A 69 -14.93 -8.42 -4.06
N TYR A 70 -15.49 -7.69 -3.12
CA TYR A 70 -16.07 -6.34 -3.28
C TYR A 70 -15.91 -5.59 -1.95
N SER A 71 -15.93 -4.25 -1.96
CA SER A 71 -15.77 -3.48 -0.73
C SER A 71 -16.94 -3.69 0.23
N VAL A 72 -16.61 -3.96 1.49
CA VAL A 72 -17.58 -4.19 2.58
C VAL A 72 -17.61 -3.00 3.56
N ASN A 73 -16.47 -2.31 3.73
CA ASN A 73 -16.31 -1.23 4.71
C ASN A 73 -16.47 0.18 4.09
N GLU A 74 -17.27 0.36 3.02
CA GLU A 74 -17.43 1.64 2.31
C GLU A 74 -17.81 2.80 3.24
N GLU A 75 -18.69 2.55 4.22
CA GLU A 75 -19.10 3.56 5.18
C GLU A 75 -17.95 4.01 6.11
N VAL A 76 -17.08 3.08 6.48
CA VAL A 76 -15.86 3.39 7.27
C VAL A 76 -14.88 4.20 6.43
N ILE A 77 -14.67 3.80 5.17
CA ILE A 77 -13.81 4.50 4.21
C ILE A 77 -14.30 5.93 4.02
N ARG A 78 -15.61 6.13 3.84
CA ARG A 78 -16.24 7.46 3.75
C ARG A 78 -15.94 8.30 5.00
N ARG A 79 -16.19 7.77 6.21
CA ARG A 79 -15.90 8.49 7.45
C ARG A 79 -14.43 8.88 7.57
N ILE A 80 -13.50 8.02 7.15
CA ILE A 80 -12.08 8.35 7.11
C ILE A 80 -11.82 9.49 6.12
N ALA A 81 -12.33 9.38 4.88
CA ALA A 81 -12.16 10.40 3.85
C ALA A 81 -12.74 11.77 4.24
N ASP A 82 -13.87 11.78 4.96
CA ASP A 82 -14.49 13.02 5.46
C ASP A 82 -13.71 13.61 6.66
N THR A 83 -12.92 12.80 7.37
CA THR A 83 -12.22 13.22 8.59
C THR A 83 -10.83 13.80 8.29
N VAL A 84 -10.13 13.29 7.28
CA VAL A 84 -8.75 13.73 6.96
C VAL A 84 -8.72 14.53 5.66
N SER A 85 -7.72 15.42 5.56
CA SER A 85 -7.46 16.21 4.34
C SER A 85 -6.31 15.65 3.50
N ILE A 86 -5.54 14.71 4.05
CA ILE A 86 -4.44 14.05 3.35
C ILE A 86 -4.98 12.97 2.41
N PRO A 87 -4.30 12.71 1.27
CA PRO A 87 -4.72 11.70 0.33
C PRO A 87 -4.67 10.29 0.93
N ILE A 88 -5.53 9.44 0.40
CA ILE A 88 -5.74 8.05 0.83
C ILE A 88 -5.52 7.12 -0.35
N GLU A 89 -4.83 6.01 -0.12
CA GLU A 89 -4.88 4.85 -1.02
C GLU A 89 -5.59 3.69 -0.34
N ILE A 90 -6.30 2.88 -1.11
CA ILE A 90 -7.05 1.72 -0.58
C ILE A 90 -6.88 0.48 -1.43
N GLY A 91 -6.67 -0.65 -0.75
CA GLY A 91 -6.75 -1.99 -1.30
C GLY A 91 -7.81 -2.84 -0.60
N GLY A 92 -8.08 -4.01 -1.18
CA GLY A 92 -9.06 -4.98 -0.65
C GLY A 92 -10.35 -5.05 -1.46
N GLY A 93 -10.57 -6.16 -2.17
CA GLY A 93 -11.79 -6.43 -2.91
C GLY A 93 -12.00 -5.69 -4.23
N ILE A 94 -11.02 -4.97 -4.74
CA ILE A 94 -11.14 -4.18 -5.97
C ILE A 94 -10.95 -5.10 -7.19
N ARG A 95 -12.06 -5.46 -7.85
CA ARG A 95 -12.05 -6.43 -8.96
C ARG A 95 -12.82 -5.97 -10.21
N SER A 96 -13.42 -4.79 -10.21
CA SER A 96 -14.17 -4.24 -11.34
C SER A 96 -13.94 -2.74 -11.50
N LYS A 97 -14.28 -2.22 -12.68
CA LYS A 97 -14.22 -0.78 -12.97
C LYS A 97 -15.13 0.02 -12.04
N GLU A 98 -16.34 -0.49 -11.79
CA GLU A 98 -17.33 0.14 -10.93
C GLU A 98 -16.85 0.21 -9.47
N ALA A 99 -16.05 -0.79 -9.03
CA ALA A 99 -15.42 -0.76 -7.70
C ALA A 99 -14.35 0.34 -7.63
N VAL A 100 -13.55 0.52 -8.68
CA VAL A 100 -12.58 1.62 -8.76
C VAL A 100 -13.29 2.98 -8.73
N GLU A 101 -14.31 3.19 -9.60
CA GLU A 101 -15.11 4.42 -9.64
C GLU A 101 -15.68 4.77 -8.25
N ARG A 102 -16.26 3.78 -7.58
CA ARG A 102 -16.87 3.94 -6.26
C ARG A 102 -15.85 4.42 -5.21
N MET A 103 -14.64 3.85 -5.19
CA MET A 103 -13.60 4.30 -4.27
C MET A 103 -13.15 5.74 -4.55
N LEU A 104 -12.96 6.08 -5.83
CA LEU A 104 -12.61 7.45 -6.21
C LEU A 104 -13.71 8.46 -5.85
N ASP A 105 -15.00 8.09 -6.03
CA ASP A 105 -16.15 8.91 -5.65
C ASP A 105 -16.28 9.10 -4.13
N LEU A 106 -15.75 8.16 -3.32
CA LEU A 106 -15.63 8.30 -1.86
C LEU A 106 -14.52 9.27 -1.43
N GLY A 107 -13.74 9.84 -2.36
CA GLY A 107 -12.64 10.75 -2.07
C GLY A 107 -11.27 10.07 -1.93
N VAL A 108 -11.17 8.77 -2.18
CA VAL A 108 -9.89 8.06 -2.23
C VAL A 108 -9.06 8.56 -3.43
N ARG A 109 -7.78 8.79 -3.20
CA ARG A 109 -6.86 9.30 -4.24
C ARG A 109 -6.29 8.20 -5.13
N ARG A 110 -6.02 7.02 -4.56
CA ARG A 110 -5.42 5.87 -5.25
C ARG A 110 -6.14 4.57 -4.90
N VAL A 111 -6.31 3.73 -5.89
CA VAL A 111 -6.92 2.41 -5.74
C VAL A 111 -5.88 1.34 -6.03
N ILE A 112 -5.68 0.43 -5.08
CA ILE A 112 -4.71 -0.66 -5.19
C ILE A 112 -5.42 -1.92 -5.68
N ILE A 113 -4.96 -2.45 -6.80
CA ILE A 113 -5.48 -3.66 -7.43
C ILE A 113 -4.43 -4.76 -7.27
N GLY A 114 -4.71 -5.76 -6.44
CA GLY A 114 -3.81 -6.87 -6.12
C GLY A 114 -4.09 -8.13 -6.95
N THR A 115 -4.75 -9.13 -6.37
CA THR A 115 -5.01 -10.45 -6.99
C THR A 115 -5.53 -10.36 -8.42
N LYS A 116 -6.50 -9.47 -8.69
CA LYS A 116 -7.04 -9.28 -10.04
C LYS A 116 -5.97 -8.84 -11.05
N ALA A 117 -5.01 -8.03 -10.61
CA ALA A 117 -3.90 -7.57 -11.44
C ALA A 117 -2.89 -8.68 -11.74
N ALA A 118 -2.64 -9.57 -10.79
CA ALA A 118 -1.74 -10.71 -10.98
C ALA A 118 -2.35 -11.78 -11.91
N GLU A 119 -3.67 -12.02 -11.82
CA GLU A 119 -4.39 -13.00 -12.65
C GLU A 119 -4.72 -12.47 -14.05
N HIS A 120 -5.03 -11.19 -14.17
CA HIS A 120 -5.49 -10.51 -15.37
C HIS A 120 -4.81 -9.14 -15.54
N PRO A 121 -3.51 -9.09 -15.89
CA PRO A 121 -2.78 -7.82 -15.97
C PRO A 121 -3.37 -6.82 -16.98
N GLU A 122 -4.08 -7.29 -18.02
CA GLU A 122 -4.79 -6.45 -18.99
C GLU A 122 -5.89 -5.59 -18.33
N PHE A 123 -6.46 -6.04 -17.20
CA PHE A 123 -7.40 -5.24 -16.43
C PHE A 123 -6.77 -3.94 -15.93
N LEU A 124 -5.50 -4.00 -15.45
CA LEU A 124 -4.77 -2.79 -15.04
C LEU A 124 -4.62 -1.80 -16.19
N ARG A 125 -4.27 -2.27 -17.39
CA ARG A 125 -4.16 -1.41 -18.58
C ARG A 125 -5.44 -0.63 -18.82
N ASP A 126 -6.59 -1.28 -18.71
CA ASP A 126 -7.88 -0.66 -18.96
C ASP A 126 -8.24 0.33 -17.84
N MET A 127 -7.86 0.03 -16.58
CA MET A 127 -8.04 0.93 -15.43
C MET A 127 -7.12 2.16 -15.55
N VAL A 128 -5.85 1.98 -15.87
CA VAL A 128 -4.90 3.08 -16.09
C VAL A 128 -5.37 4.00 -17.23
N ARG A 129 -5.86 3.44 -18.33
CA ARG A 129 -6.41 4.23 -19.44
C ARG A 129 -7.65 5.03 -19.05
N THR A 130 -8.47 4.48 -18.16
CA THR A 130 -9.72 5.13 -17.74
C THR A 130 -9.50 6.19 -16.67
N PHE A 131 -8.68 5.89 -15.66
CA PHE A 131 -8.56 6.72 -14.45
C PHE A 131 -7.21 7.42 -14.31
N GLY A 132 -6.24 7.07 -15.15
CA GLY A 132 -4.88 7.63 -15.12
C GLY A 132 -3.91 6.87 -14.21
N GLU A 133 -2.61 7.03 -14.51
CA GLU A 133 -1.50 6.34 -13.81
C GLU A 133 -1.33 6.74 -12.34
N GLU A 134 -1.82 7.94 -11.98
CA GLU A 134 -1.74 8.45 -10.60
C GLU A 134 -2.85 7.89 -9.69
N ALA A 135 -3.96 7.41 -10.27
CA ALA A 135 -5.09 6.87 -9.50
C ALA A 135 -5.00 5.34 -9.31
N ILE A 136 -4.24 4.65 -10.16
CA ILE A 136 -4.15 3.18 -10.16
C ILE A 136 -2.79 2.74 -9.64
N VAL A 137 -2.81 1.91 -8.61
CA VAL A 137 -1.64 1.27 -8.02
C VAL A 137 -1.79 -0.24 -8.18
N ALA A 138 -0.74 -0.96 -8.53
CA ALA A 138 -0.79 -2.41 -8.49
C ALA A 138 -0.23 -2.93 -7.17
N GLY A 139 -0.91 -3.92 -6.58
CA GLY A 139 -0.43 -4.68 -5.44
C GLY A 139 0.30 -5.94 -5.93
N VAL A 140 1.53 -6.13 -5.50
CA VAL A 140 2.34 -7.31 -5.79
C VAL A 140 2.80 -7.92 -4.47
N ASP A 141 2.13 -8.98 -4.07
CA ASP A 141 2.48 -9.75 -2.89
C ASP A 141 3.41 -10.89 -3.31
N ALA A 142 4.53 -11.06 -2.63
CA ALA A 142 5.52 -12.05 -3.00
C ALA A 142 6.11 -12.78 -1.79
N LYS A 143 6.51 -14.03 -2.03
CA LYS A 143 7.31 -14.84 -1.12
C LYS A 143 8.53 -15.33 -1.86
N ASP A 144 9.71 -15.04 -1.31
CA ASP A 144 11.00 -15.42 -1.94
C ASP A 144 11.10 -14.95 -3.41
N GLY A 145 10.55 -13.76 -3.71
CA GLY A 145 10.53 -13.16 -5.05
C GLY A 145 9.48 -13.72 -6.01
N MET A 146 8.70 -14.72 -5.60
CA MET A 146 7.63 -15.33 -6.39
C MET A 146 6.27 -14.73 -6.00
N VAL A 147 5.44 -14.42 -6.98
CA VAL A 147 4.13 -13.78 -6.77
C VAL A 147 3.18 -14.72 -6.01
N ALA A 148 2.59 -14.21 -4.94
CA ALA A 148 1.54 -14.86 -4.18
C ALA A 148 0.15 -14.34 -4.62
N VAL A 149 -0.80 -15.23 -4.70
CA VAL A 149 -2.19 -14.97 -5.11
C VAL A 149 -3.17 -15.62 -4.13
N GLU A 150 -4.47 -15.42 -4.35
CA GLU A 150 -5.55 -16.03 -3.57
C GLU A 150 -5.42 -15.76 -2.06
N GLY A 151 -5.14 -14.48 -1.69
CA GLY A 151 -4.97 -14.12 -0.28
C GLY A 151 -3.75 -14.74 0.38
N TRP A 152 -2.67 -14.95 -0.40
CA TRP A 152 -1.38 -15.52 0.00
C TRP A 152 -1.37 -17.05 0.18
N GLU A 153 -2.46 -17.72 -0.16
CA GLU A 153 -2.57 -19.18 -0.04
C GLU A 153 -1.77 -19.92 -1.11
N LYS A 154 -1.51 -19.29 -2.25
CA LYS A 154 -0.83 -19.91 -3.39
C LYS A 154 0.33 -19.05 -3.88
N VAL A 155 1.48 -19.66 -4.05
CA VAL A 155 2.65 -19.05 -4.71
C VAL A 155 2.69 -19.53 -6.15
N SER A 156 2.74 -18.56 -7.08
CA SER A 156 2.80 -18.84 -8.53
C SER A 156 4.23 -19.11 -8.98
N SER A 157 4.40 -19.51 -10.24
CA SER A 157 5.71 -19.61 -10.89
C SER A 157 6.19 -18.28 -11.51
N LEU A 158 5.41 -17.21 -11.37
CA LEU A 158 5.72 -15.88 -11.89
C LEU A 158 6.57 -15.12 -10.89
N THR A 159 7.67 -14.51 -11.35
CA THR A 159 8.47 -13.64 -10.49
C THR A 159 7.81 -12.27 -10.32
N ALA A 160 8.06 -11.62 -9.19
CA ALA A 160 7.58 -10.25 -8.97
C ALA A 160 8.14 -9.27 -10.02
N SER A 161 9.39 -9.47 -10.47
CA SER A 161 10.03 -8.64 -11.50
C SER A 161 9.31 -8.75 -12.84
N ASP A 162 9.05 -9.98 -13.33
CA ASP A 162 8.36 -10.19 -14.60
C ASP A 162 6.94 -9.61 -14.58
N LEU A 163 6.23 -9.78 -13.48
CA LEU A 163 4.90 -9.20 -13.31
C LEU A 163 4.96 -7.67 -13.33
N CYS A 164 5.88 -7.05 -12.59
CA CYS A 164 6.05 -5.60 -12.55
C CYS A 164 6.44 -5.02 -13.93
N LEU A 165 7.30 -5.71 -14.70
CA LEU A 165 7.64 -5.29 -16.05
C LEU A 165 6.42 -5.32 -16.97
N THR A 166 5.60 -6.36 -16.90
CA THR A 166 4.33 -6.45 -17.64
C THR A 166 3.37 -5.30 -17.24
N MET A 167 3.25 -5.02 -15.93
CA MET A 167 2.41 -3.92 -15.43
C MET A 167 2.92 -2.55 -15.91
N LYS A 168 4.24 -2.36 -15.99
CA LYS A 168 4.87 -1.16 -16.54
C LYS A 168 4.48 -0.93 -18.02
N GLU A 169 4.49 -1.99 -18.83
CA GLU A 169 4.05 -1.93 -20.23
C GLU A 169 2.59 -1.49 -20.35
N TYR A 170 1.77 -1.79 -19.36
CA TYR A 170 0.38 -1.36 -19.29
C TYR A 170 0.17 0.03 -18.70
N GLY A 171 1.26 0.75 -18.39
CA GLY A 171 1.24 2.13 -17.93
C GLY A 171 1.09 2.30 -16.43
N VAL A 172 1.24 1.21 -15.64
CA VAL A 172 1.30 1.32 -14.19
C VAL A 172 2.57 2.02 -13.77
N ARG A 173 2.47 2.94 -12.83
CA ARG A 173 3.59 3.70 -12.28
C ARG A 173 3.95 3.30 -10.86
N HIS A 174 2.95 3.05 -10.03
CA HIS A 174 3.12 2.79 -8.61
C HIS A 174 2.82 1.33 -8.28
N ILE A 175 3.71 0.69 -7.52
CA ILE A 175 3.56 -0.69 -7.05
C ILE A 175 3.66 -0.70 -5.52
N VAL A 176 2.69 -1.28 -4.84
CA VAL A 176 2.86 -1.75 -3.47
C VAL A 176 3.42 -3.15 -3.53
N TYR A 177 4.67 -3.31 -3.08
CA TYR A 177 5.36 -4.60 -3.03
C TYR A 177 5.39 -5.10 -1.59
N THR A 178 4.70 -6.22 -1.33
CA THR A 178 4.63 -6.84 0.00
C THR A 178 5.46 -8.12 0.05
N ASP A 179 6.48 -8.15 0.93
CA ASP A 179 7.09 -9.41 1.34
C ASP A 179 6.21 -10.07 2.41
N ILE A 180 5.40 -11.06 1.99
CA ILE A 180 4.39 -11.69 2.86
C ILE A 180 5.00 -12.51 4.00
N SER A 181 6.26 -12.92 3.89
CA SER A 181 6.97 -13.63 4.97
C SER A 181 7.32 -12.72 6.14
N ARG A 182 7.38 -11.42 5.90
CA ARG A 182 7.76 -10.38 6.87
C ARG A 182 6.58 -9.58 7.39
N ASP A 183 5.43 -9.64 6.70
CA ASP A 183 4.26 -8.84 7.07
C ASP A 183 3.75 -9.17 8.48
N GLY A 184 3.56 -8.12 9.29
CA GLY A 184 3.14 -8.22 10.69
C GLY A 184 4.16 -8.82 11.65
N MET A 185 5.38 -9.19 11.19
CA MET A 185 6.40 -9.88 11.99
C MET A 185 7.37 -8.96 12.73
N LEU A 186 7.45 -7.67 12.36
CA LEU A 186 8.42 -6.72 12.90
C LEU A 186 9.88 -7.23 12.80
N SER A 187 10.22 -7.85 11.68
CA SER A 187 11.51 -8.48 11.41
C SER A 187 12.42 -7.69 10.47
N GLY A 188 12.04 -6.46 10.16
CA GLY A 188 12.67 -5.61 9.16
C GLY A 188 12.12 -5.88 7.75
N PRO A 189 12.06 -4.86 6.87
CA PRO A 189 11.62 -4.99 5.48
C PRO A 189 12.64 -5.74 4.63
N ASN A 190 12.22 -6.23 3.47
CA ASN A 190 13.13 -6.84 2.50
C ASN A 190 13.76 -5.76 1.61
N VAL A 191 14.72 -5.01 2.16
CA VAL A 191 15.36 -3.88 1.48
C VAL A 191 15.99 -4.32 0.16
N GLU A 192 16.71 -5.44 0.15
CA GLU A 192 17.43 -5.91 -1.03
C GLU A 192 16.49 -6.31 -2.17
N ALA A 193 15.42 -7.07 -1.88
CA ALA A 193 14.43 -7.44 -2.89
C ALA A 193 13.70 -6.22 -3.45
N THR A 194 13.33 -5.26 -2.58
CA THR A 194 12.65 -4.02 -2.99
C THR A 194 13.57 -3.13 -3.82
N ARG A 195 14.85 -2.98 -3.42
CA ARG A 195 15.86 -2.24 -4.18
C ARG A 195 16.05 -2.84 -5.58
N LYS A 196 16.28 -4.15 -5.65
CA LYS A 196 16.45 -4.87 -6.91
C LYS A 196 15.24 -4.65 -7.84
N LEU A 197 14.02 -4.80 -7.31
CA LEU A 197 12.79 -4.58 -8.08
C LEU A 197 12.71 -3.14 -8.61
N THR A 198 13.07 -2.14 -7.79
CA THR A 198 13.11 -0.73 -8.19
C THR A 198 14.11 -0.49 -9.32
N GLU A 199 15.32 -1.04 -9.20
CA GLU A 199 16.39 -0.89 -10.21
C GLU A 199 16.04 -1.58 -11.53
N GLU A 200 15.50 -2.81 -11.49
CA GLU A 200 15.15 -3.58 -12.67
C GLU A 200 13.97 -2.99 -13.44
N THR A 201 12.98 -2.45 -12.73
CA THR A 201 11.74 -1.98 -13.34
C THR A 201 11.72 -0.47 -13.58
N GLY A 202 12.40 0.31 -12.73
CA GLY A 202 12.33 1.78 -12.72
C GLY A 202 10.95 2.30 -12.32
N LEU A 203 10.12 1.49 -11.66
CA LEU A 203 8.81 1.87 -11.13
C LEU A 203 8.94 2.50 -9.73
N ASP A 204 7.93 3.24 -9.33
CA ASP A 204 7.80 3.75 -7.97
C ASP A 204 7.33 2.60 -7.04
N ILE A 205 8.29 1.93 -6.39
CA ILE A 205 7.99 0.79 -5.49
C ILE A 205 7.78 1.31 -4.07
N ILE A 206 6.64 0.96 -3.50
CA ILE A 206 6.28 1.20 -2.10
C ILE A 206 6.54 -0.09 -1.33
N ALA A 207 7.52 -0.06 -0.42
CA ALA A 207 7.85 -1.22 0.41
C ALA A 207 6.74 -1.53 1.41
N SER A 208 6.32 -2.78 1.48
CA SER A 208 5.32 -3.27 2.44
C SER A 208 5.78 -4.57 3.10
N GLY A 209 5.48 -4.68 4.39
CA GLY A 209 5.82 -5.83 5.20
C GLY A 209 7.13 -5.68 5.97
N GLY A 210 7.09 -5.93 7.27
CA GLY A 210 8.26 -6.10 8.14
C GLY A 210 8.80 -4.84 8.80
N VAL A 211 8.52 -3.63 8.34
CA VAL A 211 9.02 -2.38 8.96
C VAL A 211 8.77 -2.39 10.46
N SER A 212 9.82 -2.26 11.26
CA SER A 212 9.80 -2.48 12.71
C SER A 212 10.37 -1.35 13.56
N CYS A 213 11.27 -0.54 13.02
CA CYS A 213 11.98 0.52 13.74
C CYS A 213 12.46 1.63 12.80
N MET A 214 12.98 2.72 13.37
CA MET A 214 13.51 3.87 12.62
C MET A 214 14.71 3.49 11.72
N GLU A 215 15.54 2.54 12.13
CA GLU A 215 16.69 2.08 11.33
C GLU A 215 16.23 1.39 10.03
N ASP A 216 15.09 0.70 10.04
CA ASP A 216 14.50 0.09 8.83
C ASP A 216 14.15 1.16 7.80
N LEU A 217 13.57 2.28 8.25
CA LEU A 217 13.22 3.42 7.38
C LEU A 217 14.48 4.06 6.79
N LYS A 218 15.53 4.18 7.59
CA LYS A 218 16.83 4.67 7.14
C LYS A 218 17.43 3.75 6.08
N CYS A 219 17.42 2.44 6.29
CA CYS A 219 17.89 1.45 5.31
C CYS A 219 17.12 1.53 3.98
N LEU A 220 15.79 1.68 4.02
CA LEU A 220 14.97 1.86 2.82
C LEU A 220 15.33 3.16 2.08
N HIS A 221 15.45 4.27 2.81
CA HIS A 221 15.81 5.56 2.25
C HIS A 221 17.21 5.53 1.60
N GLU A 222 18.22 5.00 2.30
CA GLU A 222 19.59 4.86 1.77
C GLU A 222 19.67 3.93 0.55
N ALA A 223 18.77 2.94 0.46
CA ALA A 223 18.60 2.09 -0.73
C ALA A 223 17.86 2.77 -1.90
N GLY A 224 17.43 4.03 -1.74
CA GLY A 224 16.70 4.78 -2.76
C GLY A 224 15.23 4.40 -2.91
N ILE A 225 14.68 3.67 -1.95
CA ILE A 225 13.25 3.28 -1.89
C ILE A 225 12.47 4.44 -1.28
N ARG A 226 11.54 5.02 -2.05
CA ARG A 226 10.88 6.29 -1.75
C ARG A 226 9.51 6.16 -1.12
N GLY A 227 9.04 4.95 -0.88
CA GLY A 227 7.75 4.69 -0.24
C GLY A 227 7.84 3.54 0.74
N ALA A 228 7.26 3.69 1.93
CA ALA A 228 7.18 2.63 2.93
C ALA A 228 5.84 2.63 3.65
N ILE A 229 5.17 1.49 3.66
CA ILE A 229 3.97 1.26 4.46
C ILE A 229 4.40 0.84 5.86
N ILE A 230 3.88 1.54 6.86
CA ILE A 230 4.17 1.29 8.26
C ILE A 230 2.87 0.88 8.95
N GLY A 231 2.81 -0.38 9.35
CA GLY A 231 1.66 -0.93 10.06
C GLY A 231 1.93 -1.06 11.56
N LYS A 232 2.11 -2.30 12.01
CA LYS A 232 2.19 -2.71 13.41
C LYS A 232 3.17 -1.89 14.26
N ALA A 233 4.30 -1.47 13.69
CA ALA A 233 5.31 -0.68 14.38
C ALA A 233 4.80 0.66 14.93
N LEU A 234 3.83 1.30 14.25
CA LEU A 234 3.19 2.53 14.72
C LEU A 234 2.26 2.25 15.90
N TYR A 235 1.46 1.20 15.82
CA TYR A 235 0.52 0.83 16.88
C TYR A 235 1.22 0.35 18.15
N GLU A 236 2.40 -0.22 18.02
CA GLU A 236 3.24 -0.65 19.14
C GLU A 236 4.23 0.42 19.62
N ASN A 237 4.12 1.67 19.11
CA ASN A 237 4.99 2.80 19.45
C ASN A 237 6.49 2.51 19.25
N ARG A 238 6.86 1.68 18.28
CA ARG A 238 8.25 1.39 17.91
C ARG A 238 8.85 2.43 16.98
N ILE A 239 8.00 3.17 16.29
CA ILE A 239 8.35 4.26 15.39
C ILE A 239 7.58 5.49 15.83
N ASP A 240 8.27 6.60 16.07
CA ASP A 240 7.64 7.92 16.19
C ASP A 240 7.39 8.45 14.77
N LEU A 241 6.11 8.51 14.38
CA LEU A 241 5.73 8.96 13.05
C LEU A 241 6.15 10.40 12.77
N ALA A 242 6.01 11.29 13.75
CA ALA A 242 6.38 12.70 13.56
C ALA A 242 7.87 12.88 13.33
N GLU A 243 8.71 12.11 14.03
CA GLU A 243 10.14 12.07 13.79
C GLU A 243 10.47 11.46 12.42
N ALA A 244 9.84 10.34 12.07
CA ALA A 244 10.05 9.66 10.79
C ALA A 244 9.70 10.56 9.60
N VAL A 245 8.54 11.25 9.64
CA VAL A 245 8.12 12.22 8.60
C VAL A 245 9.15 13.33 8.47
N ARG A 246 9.60 13.91 9.58
CA ARG A 246 10.61 14.97 9.56
C ARG A 246 11.94 14.54 8.94
N LEU A 247 12.34 13.29 9.12
CA LEU A 247 13.61 12.76 8.61
C LEU A 247 13.54 12.30 7.16
N TYR A 248 12.41 11.75 6.71
CA TYR A 248 12.33 11.02 5.45
C TYR A 248 11.31 11.58 4.44
N GLU A 249 10.46 12.56 4.83
CA GLU A 249 9.54 13.24 3.89
C GLU A 249 9.91 14.71 3.60
N ALA A 250 11.05 15.19 4.06
CA ALA A 250 11.47 16.59 3.97
C ALA A 250 11.93 16.98 2.55
#